data_1677d32ad8115b22e020a29935260282
#
_entry.id   1677d32ad8115b22e020a29935260282
#
_cell.length_a   1.000
_cell.length_b   1.000
_cell.length_c   1.000
_cell.angle_alpha   90.00
_cell.angle_beta   90.00
_cell.angle_gamma   90.00
#
_symmetry.space_group_name_H-M   'P 1'
#
loop_
_entity.id
_entity.type
_entity.pdbx_description
1 polymer ?
#
loop_
_entity_poly.entity_id
_entity_poly.type
_entity_poly.pdbx_seq_one_letter_code
_entity_poly.pdbx_strand_id
1 'polypeptide(L)'
;MTSIEIPDNVTSLGEYAFFCCSGLKSVTIGNGITSIGEKTFYGCVELTTITIPDGIISIGYSAFEDCNLTSITIPVSVTNIEGRAFWGYRNLKSITYEGTIAEWEKIVRGDNWNNSKLVVHCTDGDINIE
;
A
#
# COMPACT_ATOMS: atom_id res chain seq x y z
N MET A 1 17.19 7.61 8.48
CA MET A 1 16.82 6.18 8.34
C MET A 1 16.45 5.91 6.90
N THR A 2 17.12 4.97 6.26
CA THR A 2 16.88 4.68 4.86
C THR A 2 16.02 3.43 4.64
N SER A 3 16.09 2.46 5.52
CA SER A 3 15.26 1.26 5.42
C SER A 3 14.92 0.74 6.80
N ILE A 4 13.81 0.01 6.90
CA ILE A 4 13.39 -0.61 8.14
C ILE A 4 12.79 -1.98 7.86
N GLU A 5 13.07 -2.94 8.74
CA GLU A 5 12.40 -4.23 8.76
C GLU A 5 11.56 -4.29 10.03
N ILE A 6 10.30 -4.62 9.86
CA ILE A 6 9.38 -4.84 10.98
C ILE A 6 9.32 -6.35 11.17
N PRO A 7 9.84 -6.88 12.30
CA PRO A 7 9.93 -8.32 12.48
C PRO A 7 8.58 -9.00 12.67
N ASP A 8 8.55 -10.32 12.48
CA ASP A 8 7.31 -11.09 12.50
C ASP A 8 6.59 -11.09 13.85
N ASN A 9 7.31 -10.81 14.94
CA ASN A 9 6.70 -10.78 16.26
C ASN A 9 6.02 -9.44 16.59
N VAL A 10 6.12 -8.45 15.71
CA VAL A 10 5.34 -7.22 15.84
C VAL A 10 3.94 -7.50 15.31
N THR A 11 2.93 -7.25 16.14
CA THR A 11 1.55 -7.62 15.80
C THR A 11 0.67 -6.44 15.41
N SER A 12 1.16 -5.20 15.60
CA SER A 12 0.42 -4.02 15.15
C SER A 12 1.36 -2.85 14.91
N LEU A 13 0.94 -1.98 13.98
CA LEU A 13 1.54 -0.67 13.77
C LEU A 13 0.51 0.37 14.16
N GLY A 14 0.91 1.33 14.99
CA GLY A 14 0.02 2.42 15.36
C GLY A 14 -0.28 3.33 14.18
N GLU A 15 -1.39 4.03 14.26
CA GLU A 15 -1.67 5.11 13.32
C GLU A 15 -0.51 6.12 13.39
N TYR A 16 -0.13 6.67 12.25
CA TYR A 16 0.94 7.66 12.14
C TYR A 16 2.33 7.12 12.51
N ALA A 17 2.52 5.80 12.63
CA ALA A 17 3.76 5.22 13.15
C ALA A 17 5.03 5.74 12.45
N PHE A 18 4.97 5.95 11.14
CA PHE A 18 6.10 6.49 10.36
C PHE A 18 5.70 7.77 9.63
N PHE A 19 4.80 8.55 10.22
CA PHE A 19 4.28 9.77 9.64
C PHE A 19 5.42 10.72 9.31
N CYS A 20 5.48 11.15 8.06
CA CYS A 20 6.48 12.10 7.55
C CYS A 20 7.95 11.67 7.78
N CYS A 21 8.21 10.37 7.77
CA CYS A 21 9.60 9.87 7.81
C CYS A 21 10.25 10.10 6.44
N SER A 22 10.67 11.33 6.19
CA SER A 22 11.08 11.77 4.85
C SER A 22 12.36 11.11 4.32
N GLY A 23 13.15 10.50 5.19
CA GLY A 23 14.35 9.77 4.74
C GLY A 23 14.16 8.27 4.55
N LEU A 24 12.95 7.78 4.82
CA LEU A 24 12.65 6.34 4.72
C LEU A 24 12.44 5.97 3.25
N LYS A 25 13.26 5.06 2.73
CA LYS A 25 13.24 4.67 1.32
C LYS A 25 12.61 3.32 1.06
N SER A 26 12.70 2.39 2.00
CA SER A 26 12.13 1.05 1.85
C SER A 26 11.68 0.49 3.19
N VAL A 27 10.64 -0.34 3.15
CA VAL A 27 10.10 -1.00 4.33
C VAL A 27 9.78 -2.44 3.98
N THR A 28 10.18 -3.36 4.87
CA THR A 28 9.75 -4.75 4.81
C THR A 28 8.92 -5.02 6.05
N ILE A 29 7.67 -5.41 5.85
CA ILE A 29 6.74 -5.67 6.95
C ILE A 29 6.69 -7.17 7.19
N GLY A 30 6.88 -7.57 8.45
CA GLY A 30 6.81 -8.98 8.85
C GLY A 30 5.38 -9.51 8.86
N ASN A 31 5.25 -10.82 9.08
CA ASN A 31 3.98 -11.54 8.92
C ASN A 31 3.01 -11.41 10.08
N GLY A 32 3.39 -10.72 11.16
CA GLY A 32 2.53 -10.58 12.34
C GLY A 32 1.47 -9.49 12.25
N ILE A 33 1.55 -8.63 11.23
CA ILE A 33 0.66 -7.48 11.12
C ILE A 33 -0.45 -7.81 10.14
N THR A 34 -1.69 -7.44 10.48
CA THR A 34 -2.86 -7.72 9.63
C THR A 34 -3.46 -6.46 9.00
N SER A 35 -3.03 -5.27 9.40
CA SER A 35 -3.51 -4.05 8.76
C SER A 35 -2.44 -2.97 8.80
N ILE A 36 -2.50 -2.08 7.80
CA ILE A 36 -1.70 -0.86 7.76
C ILE A 36 -2.66 0.26 8.13
N GLY A 37 -2.38 0.93 9.25
CA GLY A 37 -3.29 1.90 9.82
C GLY A 37 -3.31 3.24 9.12
N GLU A 38 -4.18 4.11 9.59
CA GLU A 38 -4.34 5.45 9.07
C GLU A 38 -3.01 6.20 9.09
N LYS A 39 -2.64 6.78 7.96
CA LYS A 39 -1.47 7.65 7.80
C LYS A 39 -0.15 7.05 8.29
N THR A 40 -0.06 5.73 8.37
CA THR A 40 1.16 5.08 8.87
C THR A 40 2.41 5.53 8.11
N PHE A 41 2.33 5.66 6.80
CA PHE A 41 3.45 6.10 5.95
C PHE A 41 3.16 7.40 5.22
N TYR A 42 2.21 8.19 5.74
CA TYR A 42 1.87 9.48 5.12
C TYR A 42 3.10 10.37 5.04
N GLY A 43 3.33 10.96 3.89
CA GLY A 43 4.41 11.93 3.74
C GLY A 43 5.82 11.34 3.73
N CYS A 44 5.95 10.02 3.60
CA CYS A 44 7.26 9.39 3.42
C CYS A 44 7.70 9.64 1.98
N VAL A 45 8.19 10.85 1.71
CA VAL A 45 8.39 11.35 0.34
C VAL A 45 9.49 10.64 -0.42
N GLU A 46 10.36 9.91 0.25
CA GLU A 46 11.39 9.11 -0.41
C GLU A 46 11.07 7.61 -0.44
N LEU A 47 9.92 7.20 0.09
CA LEU A 47 9.55 5.78 0.11
C LEU A 47 9.20 5.33 -1.31
N THR A 48 10.05 4.50 -1.89
CA THR A 48 9.87 4.00 -3.26
C THR A 48 9.48 2.53 -3.32
N THR A 49 9.80 1.76 -2.27
CA THR A 49 9.47 0.34 -2.23
C THR A 49 8.94 -0.05 -0.87
N ILE A 50 7.97 -0.94 -0.87
CA ILE A 50 7.46 -1.57 0.35
C ILE A 50 7.02 -2.98 0.02
N THR A 51 7.30 -3.92 0.92
CA THR A 51 6.83 -5.29 0.83
C THR A 51 5.66 -5.47 1.78
N ILE A 52 4.48 -5.75 1.22
CA ILE A 52 3.27 -6.00 1.99
C ILE A 52 3.10 -7.51 2.12
N PRO A 53 3.12 -8.06 3.34
CA PRO A 53 3.04 -9.51 3.52
C PRO A 53 1.63 -10.05 3.28
N ASP A 54 1.55 -11.33 2.97
CA ASP A 54 0.29 -12.06 2.97
C ASP A 54 -0.31 -11.97 4.38
N GLY A 55 -1.61 -11.81 4.47
CA GLY A 55 -2.27 -11.64 5.76
C GLY A 55 -2.68 -10.21 6.06
N ILE A 56 -2.14 -9.22 5.35
CA ILE A 56 -2.66 -7.86 5.44
C ILE A 56 -4.07 -7.85 4.84
N ILE A 57 -5.04 -7.37 5.63
CA ILE A 57 -6.44 -7.36 5.24
C ILE A 57 -6.87 -5.97 4.77
N SER A 58 -6.31 -4.92 5.36
CA SER A 58 -6.71 -3.57 5.02
C SER A 58 -5.52 -2.61 4.93
N ILE A 59 -5.67 -1.64 4.03
CA ILE A 59 -4.74 -0.51 3.89
C ILE A 59 -5.54 0.73 4.26
N GLY A 60 -5.11 1.42 5.31
CA GLY A 60 -5.87 2.47 5.94
C GLY A 60 -5.91 3.79 5.18
N TYR A 61 -6.74 4.70 5.68
CA TYR A 61 -6.91 6.04 5.12
C TYR A 61 -5.56 6.76 5.06
N SER A 62 -5.24 7.27 3.88
CA SER A 62 -4.00 8.01 3.63
C SER A 62 -2.72 7.25 3.99
N ALA A 63 -2.76 5.92 4.05
CA ALA A 63 -1.62 5.13 4.54
C ALA A 63 -0.34 5.40 3.76
N PHE A 64 -0.43 5.59 2.46
CA PHE A 64 0.71 5.87 1.57
C PHE A 64 0.53 7.20 0.83
N GLU A 65 -0.28 8.09 1.38
CA GLU A 65 -0.48 9.40 0.77
C GLU A 65 0.84 10.17 0.77
N ASP A 66 1.15 10.78 -0.36
CA ASP A 66 2.39 11.55 -0.56
C ASP A 66 3.66 10.73 -0.37
N CYS A 67 3.61 9.44 -0.66
CA CYS A 67 4.80 8.62 -0.85
C CYS A 67 5.23 8.67 -2.31
N ASN A 68 6.43 8.17 -2.58
CA ASN A 68 6.98 8.16 -3.94
C ASN A 68 6.99 6.75 -4.56
N LEU A 69 6.02 5.93 -4.20
CA LEU A 69 5.89 4.59 -4.76
C LEU A 69 5.61 4.65 -6.25
N THR A 70 6.35 3.88 -7.03
CA THR A 70 6.11 3.74 -8.47
C THR A 70 5.36 2.46 -8.80
N SER A 71 5.50 1.46 -7.96
CA SER A 71 4.75 0.21 -8.05
C SER A 71 4.62 -0.40 -6.67
N ILE A 72 3.63 -1.25 -6.50
CA ILE A 72 3.42 -1.97 -5.25
C ILE A 72 2.77 -3.32 -5.57
N THR A 73 3.11 -4.34 -4.78
CA THR A 73 2.47 -5.64 -4.85
C THR A 73 1.45 -5.74 -3.71
N ILE A 74 0.21 -6.04 -4.05
CA ILE A 74 -0.89 -6.17 -3.09
C ILE A 74 -1.30 -7.63 -3.03
N PRO A 75 -1.21 -8.27 -1.85
CA PRO A 75 -1.58 -9.68 -1.71
C PRO A 75 -3.09 -9.87 -1.79
N VAL A 76 -3.51 -11.09 -2.11
CA VAL A 76 -4.94 -11.42 -2.26
C VAL A 76 -5.71 -11.31 -0.96
N SER A 77 -5.03 -11.29 0.18
CA SER A 77 -5.65 -11.14 1.51
C SER A 77 -6.32 -9.76 1.71
N VAL A 78 -5.90 -8.73 0.96
CA VAL A 78 -6.43 -7.39 1.12
C VAL A 78 -7.87 -7.33 0.64
N THR A 79 -8.78 -6.88 1.51
CA THR A 79 -10.20 -6.70 1.18
C THR A 79 -10.64 -5.25 1.17
N ASN A 80 -9.85 -4.36 1.79
CA ASN A 80 -10.18 -2.93 1.87
C ASN A 80 -8.96 -2.09 1.54
N ILE A 81 -9.16 -1.08 0.68
CA ILE A 81 -8.21 0.01 0.46
C ILE A 81 -8.99 1.28 0.75
N GLU A 82 -8.64 1.98 1.81
CA GLU A 82 -9.44 3.12 2.24
C GLU A 82 -9.10 4.39 1.47
N GLY A 83 -9.86 5.45 1.74
CA GLY A 83 -9.72 6.69 1.00
C GLY A 83 -8.31 7.25 1.03
N ARG A 84 -7.87 7.82 -0.06
CA ARG A 84 -6.58 8.49 -0.24
C ARG A 84 -5.35 7.61 0.06
N ALA A 85 -5.53 6.28 0.12
CA ALA A 85 -4.43 5.37 0.50
C ALA A 85 -3.19 5.58 -0.37
N PHE A 86 -3.35 5.83 -1.66
CA PHE A 86 -2.26 6.04 -2.61
C PHE A 86 -2.36 7.41 -3.30
N TRP A 87 -2.93 8.38 -2.62
CA TRP A 87 -3.09 9.73 -3.16
C TRP A 87 -1.76 10.48 -3.12
N GLY A 88 -1.56 11.43 -4.01
CA GLY A 88 -0.43 12.34 -3.90
C GLY A 88 0.27 12.62 -5.21
N TYR A 89 1.54 12.31 -5.32
CA TYR A 89 2.42 12.76 -6.40
C TYR A 89 2.16 12.12 -7.77
N ARG A 90 1.22 11.17 -7.86
CA ARG A 90 0.86 10.50 -9.12
C ARG A 90 2.01 9.70 -9.75
N ASN A 91 2.92 9.23 -8.93
CA ASN A 91 4.05 8.42 -9.41
C ASN A 91 3.74 6.94 -9.47
N LEU A 92 2.66 6.50 -8.84
CA LEU A 92 2.25 5.10 -8.87
C LEU A 92 1.74 4.78 -10.28
N LYS A 93 2.45 3.89 -10.97
CA LYS A 93 2.14 3.53 -12.36
C LYS A 93 1.59 2.13 -12.51
N SER A 94 1.85 1.26 -11.54
CA SER A 94 1.37 -0.11 -11.60
C SER A 94 1.17 -0.68 -10.21
N ILE A 95 0.19 -1.58 -10.11
CA ILE A 95 -0.04 -2.43 -8.96
C ILE A 95 0.02 -3.86 -9.47
N THR A 96 0.79 -4.70 -8.80
CA THR A 96 0.74 -6.14 -9.02
C THR A 96 -0.18 -6.71 -7.96
N TYR A 97 -1.33 -7.23 -8.39
CA TYR A 97 -2.29 -7.85 -7.48
C TYR A 97 -2.15 -9.37 -7.59
N GLU A 98 -2.03 -10.04 -6.46
CA GLU A 98 -1.75 -11.47 -6.43
C GLU A 98 -3.00 -12.34 -6.57
N GLY A 99 -4.10 -11.76 -6.99
CA GLY A 99 -5.37 -12.44 -7.25
C GLY A 99 -5.85 -12.18 -8.67
N THR A 100 -7.07 -12.63 -8.95
CA THR A 100 -7.72 -12.48 -10.27
C THR A 100 -8.36 -11.10 -10.40
N ILE A 101 -8.73 -10.75 -11.63
CA ILE A 101 -9.50 -9.52 -11.90
C ILE A 101 -10.79 -9.52 -11.08
N ALA A 102 -11.50 -10.66 -11.02
CA ALA A 102 -12.74 -10.74 -10.24
C ALA A 102 -12.49 -10.49 -8.75
N GLU A 103 -11.37 -10.98 -8.23
CA GLU A 103 -11.02 -10.76 -6.82
C GLU A 103 -10.64 -9.30 -6.56
N TRP A 104 -9.91 -8.68 -7.48
CA TRP A 104 -9.61 -7.25 -7.38
C TRP A 104 -10.89 -6.41 -7.32
N GLU A 105 -11.86 -6.76 -8.15
CA GLU A 105 -13.12 -6.00 -8.21
C GLU A 105 -13.94 -6.12 -6.93
N LYS A 106 -13.71 -7.14 -6.12
CA LYS A 106 -14.37 -7.30 -4.83
C LYS A 106 -13.76 -6.46 -3.72
N ILE A 107 -12.56 -5.91 -3.92
CA ILE A 107 -11.92 -5.06 -2.91
C ILE A 107 -12.76 -3.79 -2.76
N VAL A 108 -13.11 -3.48 -1.51
CA VAL A 108 -13.78 -2.22 -1.19
C VAL A 108 -12.73 -1.12 -1.25
N ARG A 109 -12.95 -0.15 -2.13
CA ARG A 109 -12.01 0.97 -2.31
C ARG A 109 -12.72 2.26 -1.93
N GLY A 110 -12.11 3.00 -1.01
CA GLY A 110 -12.66 4.27 -0.55
C GLY A 110 -12.52 5.38 -1.59
N ASP A 111 -13.17 6.49 -1.33
CA ASP A 111 -13.14 7.65 -2.22
C ASP A 111 -11.71 8.16 -2.37
N ASN A 112 -11.35 8.46 -3.62
CA ASN A 112 -10.03 9.01 -3.92
C ASN A 112 -8.88 8.12 -3.42
N TRP A 113 -9.07 6.78 -3.46
CA TRP A 113 -8.03 5.88 -3.00
C TRP A 113 -6.72 6.04 -3.77
N ASN A 114 -6.79 6.59 -4.95
CA ASN A 114 -5.66 6.79 -5.85
C ASN A 114 -5.99 7.96 -6.80
N ASN A 115 -4.99 8.73 -7.18
CA ASN A 115 -5.16 9.83 -8.14
C ASN A 115 -4.26 9.70 -9.37
N SER A 116 -3.70 8.51 -9.59
CA SER A 116 -2.83 8.23 -10.72
C SER A 116 -3.54 7.38 -11.76
N LYS A 117 -3.18 7.55 -13.02
CA LYS A 117 -3.48 6.55 -14.03
C LYS A 117 -2.52 5.40 -13.83
N LEU A 118 -3.03 4.21 -13.67
CA LEU A 118 -2.16 3.05 -13.44
C LEU A 118 -2.76 1.79 -14.04
N VAL A 119 -1.94 0.76 -14.11
CA VAL A 119 -2.37 -0.58 -14.54
C VAL A 119 -2.28 -1.50 -13.35
N VAL A 120 -3.34 -2.28 -13.13
CA VAL A 120 -3.32 -3.35 -12.14
C VAL A 120 -3.08 -4.66 -12.88
N HIS A 121 -1.97 -5.30 -12.55
CA HIS A 121 -1.62 -6.61 -13.12
C HIS A 121 -2.14 -7.70 -12.21
N CYS A 122 -3.18 -8.40 -12.65
CA CYS A 122 -3.75 -9.53 -11.93
C CYS A 122 -3.23 -10.84 -12.52
N THR A 123 -3.55 -11.96 -11.88
CA THR A 123 -3.05 -13.26 -12.34
C THR A 123 -3.64 -13.69 -13.68
N ASP A 124 -4.79 -13.15 -14.06
CA ASP A 124 -5.51 -13.52 -15.30
C ASP A 124 -5.70 -12.35 -16.26
N GLY A 125 -5.02 -11.23 -16.05
CA GLY A 125 -5.09 -10.10 -16.98
C GLY A 125 -4.85 -8.77 -16.27
N ASP A 126 -4.98 -7.70 -17.05
CA ASP A 126 -4.69 -6.34 -16.58
C ASP A 126 -5.96 -5.49 -16.53
N ILE A 127 -5.98 -4.54 -15.61
CA ILE A 127 -7.04 -3.53 -15.49
C ILE A 127 -6.37 -2.16 -15.63
N ASN A 128 -6.90 -1.32 -16.52
CA ASN A 128 -6.43 0.05 -16.66
C ASN A 128 -7.31 0.96 -15.81
N ILE A 129 -6.68 1.74 -14.94
CA ILE A 129 -7.37 2.73 -14.10
C ILE A 129 -7.04 4.11 -14.66
N GLU A 130 -8.08 4.81 -15.07
CA GLU A 130 -7.95 6.15 -15.67
C GLU A 130 -8.11 7.27 -14.63
#